data_0945cc300c299e3aa830258302c7ce2c
#
_entry.id   0945cc300c299e3aa830258302c7ce2c
#
_cell.length_a   1.000
_cell.length_b   1.000
_cell.length_c   1.000
_cell.angle_alpha   90.00
_cell.angle_beta   90.00
_cell.angle_gamma   90.00
#
_symmetry.space_group_name_H-M   'P 1'
#
loop_
_entity.id
_entity.type
_entity.pdbx_description
1 polymer ?
#
loop_
_entity_poly.entity_id
_entity_poly.type
_entity_poly.pdbx_seq_one_letter_code
_entity_poly.pdbx_strand_id
1 'polypeptide(L)'
;FDSGIGGLTVANAVLNTLPKESFIYFGDTAHLPYGDKSPDTIKRYCSVITDFLLDNNVKLIIIACNSASSVAFEHVQNIARKHDVQVINVIDPVVDYIHLHNINNVGVIGTRATIGSNIFPNKIHLLQPDTQVESLATPLLAPMIESGFIKGDISKAIIESYLVEPVLNHIEALILACTHYPLIKKEIAQFYMDNQRQVEILATNEIVAQYVKKVLEESDLISKKTNVQHQFFVSDYTDSFEETTKLFYKEEVILKHSRIFEGEV
;
A
#
# COMPACT_ATOMS: atom_id res chain seq x y z
N PHE A 1 -1.12 5.31 -7.34
CA PHE A 1 0.21 4.84 -7.79
C PHE A 1 0.94 4.06 -6.71
N ASP A 2 1.96 3.32 -7.10
CA ASP A 2 2.81 2.49 -6.24
C ASP A 2 4.26 2.49 -6.75
N SER A 3 5.19 2.02 -5.92
CA SER A 3 6.60 1.83 -6.30
C SER A 3 6.84 0.71 -7.33
N GLY A 4 5.81 -0.09 -7.62
CA GLY A 4 5.90 -1.23 -8.54
C GLY A 4 4.54 -1.80 -8.86
N ILE A 5 4.38 -3.12 -8.72
CA ILE A 5 3.13 -3.84 -9.02
C ILE A 5 2.31 -4.20 -7.77
N GLY A 6 2.91 -4.14 -6.57
CA GLY A 6 2.24 -4.50 -5.31
C GLY A 6 0.97 -3.69 -5.04
N GLY A 7 0.95 -2.40 -5.43
CA GLY A 7 -0.22 -1.53 -5.30
C GLY A 7 -1.46 -1.97 -6.08
N LEU A 8 -1.34 -2.95 -6.97
CA LEU A 8 -2.49 -3.60 -7.60
C LEU A 8 -3.41 -4.30 -6.58
N THR A 9 -2.91 -4.70 -5.41
CA THR A 9 -3.75 -5.19 -4.30
C THR A 9 -4.72 -4.12 -3.82
N VAL A 10 -4.25 -2.87 -3.71
CA VAL A 10 -5.08 -1.72 -3.33
C VAL A 10 -6.03 -1.36 -4.48
N ALA A 11 -5.53 -1.32 -5.72
CA ALA A 11 -6.35 -1.07 -6.90
C ALA A 11 -7.50 -2.07 -7.00
N ASN A 12 -7.23 -3.36 -6.84
CA ASN A 12 -8.22 -4.43 -6.87
C ASN A 12 -9.28 -4.26 -5.76
N ALA A 13 -8.87 -3.93 -4.54
CA ALA A 13 -9.80 -3.70 -3.43
C ALA A 13 -10.71 -2.48 -3.70
N VAL A 14 -10.15 -1.37 -4.21
CA VAL A 14 -10.90 -0.17 -4.57
C VAL A 14 -11.88 -0.45 -5.71
N LEU A 15 -11.48 -1.14 -6.78
CA LEU A 15 -12.34 -1.46 -7.91
C LEU A 15 -13.49 -2.41 -7.53
N ASN A 16 -13.23 -3.39 -6.65
CA ASN A 16 -14.29 -4.26 -6.12
C ASN A 16 -15.31 -3.48 -5.29
N THR A 17 -14.88 -2.43 -4.58
CA THR A 17 -15.73 -1.58 -3.75
C THR A 17 -16.48 -0.52 -4.59
N LEU A 18 -15.85 -0.04 -5.65
CA LEU A 18 -16.30 1.06 -6.51
C LEU A 18 -16.28 0.67 -8.00
N PRO A 19 -17.09 -0.29 -8.43
CA PRO A 19 -17.01 -0.89 -9.79
C PRO A 19 -17.41 0.06 -10.93
N LYS A 20 -17.91 1.26 -10.61
CA LYS A 20 -18.26 2.29 -11.61
C LYS A 20 -17.19 3.38 -11.78
N GLU A 21 -16.09 3.28 -11.04
CA GLU A 21 -14.98 4.22 -11.15
C GLU A 21 -14.03 3.81 -12.28
N SER A 22 -13.63 4.77 -13.09
CA SER A 22 -12.50 4.60 -14.01
C SER A 22 -11.19 4.78 -13.25
N PHE A 23 -10.17 4.00 -13.60
CA PHE A 23 -8.96 3.90 -12.83
C PHE A 23 -7.71 4.03 -13.72
N ILE A 24 -6.76 4.84 -13.25
CA ILE A 24 -5.41 4.90 -13.80
C ILE A 24 -4.46 4.41 -12.72
N TYR A 25 -3.78 3.30 -12.99
CA TYR A 25 -2.70 2.79 -12.17
C TYR A 25 -1.36 3.18 -12.76
N PHE A 26 -0.44 3.61 -11.91
CA PHE A 26 0.96 3.81 -12.26
C PHE A 26 1.86 3.05 -11.28
N GLY A 27 2.66 2.12 -11.80
CA GLY A 27 3.69 1.39 -11.06
C GLY A 27 5.08 1.83 -11.48
N ASP A 28 5.89 2.32 -10.54
CA ASP A 28 7.26 2.76 -10.81
C ASP A 28 8.25 1.59 -10.77
N THR A 29 8.10 0.70 -11.75
CA THR A 29 8.89 -0.53 -11.86
C THR A 29 10.37 -0.30 -12.16
N ALA A 30 10.72 0.83 -12.79
CA ALA A 30 12.12 1.19 -13.07
C ALA A 30 12.92 1.53 -11.79
N HIS A 31 12.23 1.98 -10.73
CA HIS A 31 12.90 2.48 -9.52
C HIS A 31 12.58 1.67 -8.26
N LEU A 32 11.90 0.55 -8.38
CA LEU A 32 11.64 -0.34 -7.24
C LEU A 32 12.96 -0.91 -6.64
N PRO A 33 12.98 -1.34 -5.37
CA PRO A 33 11.96 -1.09 -4.36
C PRO A 33 12.14 0.28 -3.67
N TYR A 34 11.05 0.97 -3.32
CA TYR A 34 11.14 2.22 -2.55
C TYR A 34 11.52 2.00 -1.08
N GLY A 35 11.38 0.78 -0.60
CA GLY A 35 11.68 0.41 0.78
C GLY A 35 13.12 0.62 1.23
N ASP A 36 14.07 0.74 0.28
CA ASP A 36 15.50 0.93 0.52
C ASP A 36 16.03 2.28 -0.01
N LYS A 37 15.14 3.19 -0.42
CA LYS A 37 15.52 4.51 -0.95
C LYS A 37 15.39 5.63 0.09
N SER A 38 16.15 6.70 -0.12
CA SER A 38 16.06 7.90 0.73
C SER A 38 14.72 8.62 0.56
N PRO A 39 14.23 9.35 1.58
CA PRO A 39 13.00 10.14 1.49
C PRO A 39 12.99 11.13 0.32
N ASP A 40 14.10 11.80 0.04
CA ASP A 40 14.20 12.79 -1.04
C ASP A 40 14.10 12.14 -2.42
N THR A 41 14.70 10.95 -2.59
CA THR A 41 14.58 10.17 -3.82
C THR A 41 13.12 9.75 -4.05
N ILE A 42 12.44 9.26 -3.01
CA ILE A 42 11.03 8.86 -3.09
C ILE A 42 10.14 10.07 -3.44
N LYS A 43 10.36 11.22 -2.79
CA LYS A 43 9.60 12.45 -3.09
C LYS A 43 9.75 12.88 -4.55
N ARG A 44 10.98 12.82 -5.10
CA ARG A 44 11.24 13.15 -6.50
C ARG A 44 10.43 12.25 -7.44
N TYR A 45 10.49 10.93 -7.24
CA TYR A 45 9.70 10.00 -8.07
C TYR A 45 8.20 10.22 -7.93
N CYS A 46 7.72 10.43 -6.71
CA CYS A 46 6.31 10.73 -6.47
C CYS A 46 5.85 12.03 -7.15
N SER A 47 6.73 13.06 -7.28
CA SER A 47 6.39 14.29 -8.01
C SER A 47 6.08 14.00 -9.48
N VAL A 48 6.98 13.30 -10.17
CA VAL A 48 6.82 12.97 -11.60
C VAL A 48 5.56 12.15 -11.85
N ILE A 49 5.29 11.15 -10.99
CA ILE A 49 4.09 10.34 -11.10
C ILE A 49 2.83 11.17 -10.83
N THR A 50 2.90 12.09 -9.87
CA THR A 50 1.77 12.98 -9.54
C THR A 50 1.43 13.88 -10.73
N ASP A 51 2.43 14.51 -11.34
CA ASP A 51 2.22 15.35 -12.53
C ASP A 51 1.60 14.55 -13.67
N PHE A 52 2.11 13.33 -13.94
CA PHE A 52 1.51 12.43 -14.94
C PHE A 52 0.02 12.14 -14.66
N LEU A 53 -0.34 11.87 -13.40
CA LEU A 53 -1.74 11.60 -13.04
C LEU A 53 -2.61 12.85 -13.17
N LEU A 54 -2.10 14.03 -12.80
CA LEU A 54 -2.80 15.30 -12.95
C LEU A 54 -3.05 15.65 -14.43
N ASP A 55 -2.07 15.41 -15.30
CA ASP A 55 -2.20 15.58 -16.76
C ASP A 55 -3.29 14.65 -17.36
N ASN A 56 -3.58 13.53 -16.70
CA ASN A 56 -4.65 12.61 -17.07
C ASN A 56 -6.01 12.94 -16.41
N ASN A 57 -6.15 14.15 -15.81
CA ASN A 57 -7.40 14.66 -15.24
C ASN A 57 -8.06 13.73 -14.21
N VAL A 58 -7.26 13.15 -13.30
CA VAL A 58 -7.78 12.37 -12.18
C VAL A 58 -8.46 13.29 -11.16
N LYS A 59 -9.53 12.80 -10.54
CA LYS A 59 -10.28 13.54 -9.48
C LYS A 59 -9.75 13.23 -8.08
N LEU A 60 -9.02 12.13 -7.93
CA LEU A 60 -8.47 11.65 -6.66
C LEU A 60 -7.18 10.87 -6.95
N ILE A 61 -6.15 11.07 -6.15
CA ILE A 61 -4.90 10.31 -6.17
C ILE A 61 -4.83 9.43 -4.92
N ILE A 62 -4.51 8.15 -5.11
CA ILE A 62 -4.24 7.20 -4.03
C ILE A 62 -2.76 6.83 -4.07
N ILE A 63 -2.02 7.12 -3.00
CA ILE A 63 -0.66 6.63 -2.79
C ILE A 63 -0.76 5.24 -2.18
N ALA A 64 -0.71 4.20 -3.01
CA ALA A 64 -0.88 2.81 -2.57
C ALA A 64 0.34 2.28 -1.81
N CYS A 65 1.55 2.75 -2.17
CA CYS A 65 2.81 2.36 -1.55
C CYS A 65 2.93 2.91 -0.12
N ASN A 66 3.13 2.02 0.87
CA ASN A 66 3.36 2.43 2.26
C ASN A 66 4.65 3.25 2.41
N SER A 67 5.75 2.87 1.72
CA SER A 67 7.01 3.62 1.75
C SER A 67 6.84 5.03 1.17
N ALA A 68 6.10 5.19 0.08
CA ALA A 68 5.79 6.50 -0.48
C ALA A 68 4.85 7.30 0.43
N SER A 69 3.80 6.66 0.95
CA SER A 69 2.86 7.28 1.89
C SER A 69 3.55 7.81 3.14
N SER A 70 4.57 7.10 3.64
CA SER A 70 5.27 7.44 4.88
C SER A 70 6.15 8.69 4.77
N VAL A 71 6.68 9.00 3.58
CA VAL A 71 7.67 10.09 3.41
C VAL A 71 7.28 11.14 2.39
N ALA A 72 6.36 10.86 1.47
CA ALA A 72 6.03 11.75 0.36
C ALA A 72 4.57 12.26 0.38
N PHE A 73 3.72 11.85 1.31
CA PHE A 73 2.30 12.21 1.31
C PHE A 73 2.07 13.72 1.30
N GLU A 74 2.64 14.47 2.24
CA GLU A 74 2.48 15.93 2.30
C GLU A 74 3.01 16.63 1.04
N HIS A 75 4.11 16.10 0.48
CA HIS A 75 4.71 16.62 -0.73
C HIS A 75 3.77 16.46 -1.93
N VAL A 76 3.23 15.25 -2.15
CA VAL A 76 2.24 14.95 -3.19
C VAL A 76 0.95 15.76 -2.99
N GLN A 77 0.47 15.86 -1.75
CA GLN A 77 -0.71 16.65 -1.43
C GLN A 77 -0.54 18.14 -1.77
N ASN A 78 0.65 18.70 -1.53
CA ASN A 78 0.94 20.08 -1.87
C ASN A 78 0.97 20.33 -3.39
N ILE A 79 1.40 19.36 -4.19
CA ILE A 79 1.33 19.40 -5.66
C ILE A 79 -0.13 19.33 -6.11
N ALA A 80 -0.85 18.29 -5.70
CA ALA A 80 -2.21 18.00 -6.14
C ALA A 80 -3.23 19.09 -5.74
N ARG A 81 -3.03 19.73 -4.57
CA ARG A 81 -3.89 20.83 -4.08
C ARG A 81 -3.94 22.02 -5.04
N LYS A 82 -2.88 22.28 -5.81
CA LYS A 82 -2.85 23.36 -6.80
C LYS A 82 -3.79 23.08 -8.00
N HIS A 83 -4.25 21.86 -8.12
CA HIS A 83 -5.15 21.37 -9.17
C HIS A 83 -6.53 20.96 -8.61
N ASP A 84 -6.83 21.29 -7.35
CA ASP A 84 -8.06 20.91 -6.64
C ASP A 84 -8.28 19.40 -6.57
N VAL A 85 -7.20 18.60 -6.60
CA VAL A 85 -7.23 17.13 -6.53
C VAL A 85 -6.91 16.68 -5.10
N GLN A 86 -7.77 15.82 -4.56
CA GLN A 86 -7.54 15.19 -3.26
C GLN A 86 -6.51 14.06 -3.36
N VAL A 87 -5.78 13.86 -2.26
CA VAL A 87 -4.81 12.76 -2.13
C VAL A 87 -5.15 11.93 -0.89
N ILE A 88 -5.23 10.61 -1.07
CA ILE A 88 -5.35 9.64 0.01
C ILE A 88 -4.06 8.83 0.08
N ASN A 89 -3.50 8.67 1.27
CA ASN A 89 -2.43 7.71 1.56
C ASN A 89 -3.03 6.44 2.18
N VAL A 90 -2.25 5.37 2.24
CA VAL A 90 -2.72 4.09 2.80
C VAL A 90 -2.50 3.96 4.31
N ILE A 91 -1.99 4.99 4.97
CA ILE A 91 -1.66 4.99 6.40
C ILE A 91 -2.81 5.56 7.23
N ASP A 92 -3.30 6.76 6.87
CA ASP A 92 -4.33 7.46 7.64
C ASP A 92 -5.60 6.63 7.86
N PRO A 93 -6.16 5.93 6.83
CA PRO A 93 -7.32 5.08 7.03
C PRO A 93 -7.11 3.96 8.06
N VAL A 94 -5.88 3.43 8.15
CA VAL A 94 -5.54 2.37 9.12
C VAL A 94 -5.40 2.95 10.52
N VAL A 95 -4.83 4.13 10.65
CA VAL A 95 -4.72 4.86 11.93
C VAL A 95 -6.12 5.19 12.45
N ASP A 96 -7.02 5.68 11.60
CA ASP A 96 -8.41 5.92 11.95
C ASP A 96 -9.12 4.63 12.39
N TYR A 97 -8.85 3.51 11.70
CA TYR A 97 -9.40 2.21 12.07
C TYR A 97 -8.97 1.79 13.49
N ILE A 98 -7.68 1.90 13.81
CA ILE A 98 -7.13 1.61 15.15
C ILE A 98 -7.86 2.43 16.21
N HIS A 99 -8.00 3.74 15.99
CA HIS A 99 -8.67 4.64 16.92
C HIS A 99 -10.15 4.30 17.10
N LEU A 100 -10.89 4.08 16.01
CA LEU A 100 -12.31 3.77 16.04
C LEU A 100 -12.64 2.45 16.75
N HIS A 101 -11.72 1.47 16.69
CA HIS A 101 -11.89 0.15 17.33
C HIS A 101 -11.23 0.06 18.71
N ASN A 102 -10.62 1.16 19.21
CA ASN A 102 -9.94 1.23 20.51
C ASN A 102 -8.89 0.12 20.69
N ILE A 103 -8.10 -0.16 19.65
CA ILE A 103 -7.03 -1.17 19.72
C ILE A 103 -5.83 -0.58 20.45
N ASN A 104 -5.37 -1.24 21.52
CA ASN A 104 -4.35 -0.67 22.42
C ASN A 104 -2.95 -1.23 22.23
N ASN A 105 -2.80 -2.42 21.62
CA ASN A 105 -1.51 -3.05 21.39
C ASN A 105 -1.37 -3.44 19.92
N VAL A 106 -0.62 -2.64 19.17
CA VAL A 106 -0.54 -2.72 17.71
C VAL A 106 0.85 -3.13 17.27
N GLY A 107 0.95 -4.19 16.47
CA GLY A 107 2.14 -4.53 15.72
C GLY A 107 2.11 -3.90 14.31
N VAL A 108 3.24 -3.47 13.82
CA VAL A 108 3.40 -2.99 12.44
C VAL A 108 4.54 -3.73 11.77
N ILE A 109 4.26 -4.44 10.68
CA ILE A 109 5.31 -5.03 9.84
C ILE A 109 5.36 -4.31 8.48
N GLY A 110 6.56 -4.03 7.99
CA GLY A 110 6.73 -3.24 6.76
C GLY A 110 8.15 -3.24 6.23
N THR A 111 8.39 -2.43 5.21
CA THR A 111 9.73 -2.18 4.67
C THR A 111 10.57 -1.34 5.62
N ARG A 112 11.90 -1.31 5.40
CA ARG A 112 12.81 -0.46 6.20
C ARG A 112 12.41 1.02 6.14
N ALA A 113 12.04 1.55 4.98
CA ALA A 113 11.61 2.94 4.84
C ALA A 113 10.34 3.23 5.65
N THR A 114 9.32 2.37 5.56
CA THR A 114 8.07 2.54 6.30
C THR A 114 8.29 2.50 7.81
N ILE A 115 9.02 1.50 8.29
CA ILE A 115 9.28 1.34 9.73
C ILE A 115 10.21 2.45 10.24
N GLY A 116 11.30 2.74 9.52
CA GLY A 116 12.26 3.78 9.91
C GLY A 116 11.68 5.19 9.94
N SER A 117 10.58 5.46 9.24
CA SER A 117 9.88 6.75 9.29
C SER A 117 9.13 7.01 10.60
N ASN A 118 8.86 5.99 11.40
CA ASN A 118 8.01 6.03 12.60
C ASN A 118 6.60 6.60 12.34
N ILE A 119 6.10 6.58 11.12
CA ILE A 119 4.84 7.25 10.75
C ILE A 119 3.63 6.65 11.47
N PHE A 120 3.55 5.31 11.61
CA PHE A 120 2.45 4.65 12.31
C PHE A 120 2.43 4.99 13.80
N PRO A 121 3.53 4.79 14.58
CA PRO A 121 3.57 5.23 15.97
C PRO A 121 3.18 6.70 16.16
N ASN A 122 3.78 7.59 15.36
CA ASN A 122 3.53 9.02 15.47
C ASN A 122 2.05 9.38 15.24
N LYS A 123 1.42 8.83 14.18
CA LYS A 123 0.03 9.13 13.86
C LYS A 123 -0.96 8.46 14.83
N ILE A 124 -0.70 7.24 15.26
CA ILE A 124 -1.54 6.54 16.25
C ILE A 124 -1.52 7.30 17.57
N HIS A 125 -0.34 7.69 18.07
CA HIS A 125 -0.22 8.43 19.32
C HIS A 125 -0.86 9.82 19.30
N LEU A 126 -0.99 10.46 18.13
CA LEU A 126 -1.75 11.72 18.00
C LEU A 126 -3.24 11.55 18.31
N LEU A 127 -3.83 10.41 17.96
CA LEU A 127 -5.25 10.12 18.20
C LEU A 127 -5.48 9.33 19.49
N GLN A 128 -4.54 8.49 19.88
CA GLN A 128 -4.63 7.56 21.01
C GLN A 128 -3.26 7.42 21.68
N PRO A 129 -2.90 8.37 22.58
CA PRO A 129 -1.54 8.48 23.14
C PRO A 129 -1.05 7.25 23.93
N ASP A 130 -1.98 6.50 24.53
CA ASP A 130 -1.66 5.35 25.41
C ASP A 130 -1.50 4.03 24.64
N THR A 131 -1.71 4.00 23.31
CA THR A 131 -1.55 2.81 22.48
C THR A 131 -0.08 2.38 22.43
N GLN A 132 0.17 1.10 22.68
CA GLN A 132 1.48 0.51 22.49
C GLN A 132 1.63 0.15 21.00
N VAL A 133 2.65 0.69 20.33
CA VAL A 133 2.91 0.44 18.90
C VAL A 133 4.29 -0.14 18.73
N GLU A 134 4.33 -1.40 18.34
CA GLU A 134 5.56 -2.16 18.10
C GLU A 134 5.80 -2.31 16.60
N SER A 135 6.99 -1.95 16.14
CA SER A 135 7.29 -1.88 14.71
C SER A 135 8.47 -2.79 14.34
N LEU A 136 8.30 -3.62 13.31
CA LEU A 136 9.32 -4.56 12.85
C LEU A 136 9.51 -4.45 11.33
N ALA A 137 10.74 -4.17 10.91
CA ALA A 137 11.10 -4.22 9.49
C ALA A 137 11.24 -5.67 9.01
N THR A 138 10.56 -6.00 7.91
CA THR A 138 10.51 -7.36 7.35
C THR A 138 10.99 -7.38 5.88
N PRO A 139 12.29 -7.07 5.63
CA PRO A 139 12.81 -6.80 4.29
C PRO A 139 12.73 -7.99 3.32
N LEU A 140 12.62 -9.22 3.79
CA LEU A 140 12.55 -10.39 2.92
C LEU A 140 11.13 -10.72 2.43
N LEU A 141 10.06 -10.16 3.06
CA LEU A 141 8.69 -10.56 2.72
C LEU A 141 8.27 -10.08 1.32
N ALA A 142 8.56 -8.84 0.95
CA ALA A 142 8.18 -8.33 -0.38
C ALA A 142 8.92 -9.06 -1.51
N PRO A 143 10.27 -9.22 -1.51
CA PRO A 143 10.99 -10.01 -2.50
C PRO A 143 10.53 -11.48 -2.57
N MET A 144 10.23 -12.11 -1.45
CA MET A 144 9.69 -13.47 -1.38
C MET A 144 8.37 -13.57 -2.15
N ILE A 145 7.46 -12.62 -1.92
CA ILE A 145 6.15 -12.56 -2.58
C ILE A 145 6.29 -12.31 -4.08
N GLU A 146 7.12 -11.34 -4.48
CA GLU A 146 7.41 -11.03 -5.89
C GLU A 146 7.99 -12.23 -6.65
N SER A 147 8.77 -13.05 -5.96
CA SER A 147 9.31 -14.31 -6.51
C SER A 147 8.28 -15.46 -6.54
N GLY A 148 7.01 -15.21 -6.16
CA GLY A 148 5.93 -16.20 -6.18
C GLY A 148 5.90 -17.15 -4.98
N PHE A 149 6.82 -17.00 -4.00
CA PHE A 149 6.82 -17.82 -2.78
C PHE A 149 5.79 -17.28 -1.77
N ILE A 150 4.51 -17.48 -2.06
CA ILE A 150 3.41 -17.07 -1.18
C ILE A 150 2.87 -18.21 -0.31
N LYS A 151 3.21 -19.46 -0.63
CA LYS A 151 2.81 -20.68 0.10
C LYS A 151 3.92 -21.72 0.11
N GLY A 152 3.90 -22.62 1.10
CA GLY A 152 4.85 -23.71 1.25
C GLY A 152 5.92 -23.43 2.29
N ASP A 153 6.90 -24.34 2.41
CA ASP A 153 7.85 -24.35 3.52
C ASP A 153 8.78 -23.12 3.52
N ILE A 154 9.17 -22.63 2.36
CA ILE A 154 10.04 -21.44 2.24
C ILE A 154 9.33 -20.20 2.77
N SER A 155 8.13 -19.92 2.28
CA SER A 155 7.36 -18.76 2.74
C SER A 155 7.01 -18.88 4.21
N LYS A 156 6.63 -20.07 4.67
CA LYS A 156 6.35 -20.32 6.09
C LYS A 156 7.57 -20.01 6.96
N ALA A 157 8.75 -20.54 6.61
CA ALA A 157 9.97 -20.29 7.39
C ALA A 157 10.34 -18.80 7.46
N ILE A 158 10.21 -18.06 6.34
CA ILE A 158 10.51 -16.62 6.31
C ILE A 158 9.48 -15.83 7.13
N ILE A 159 8.18 -16.12 7.00
CA ILE A 159 7.12 -15.46 7.76
C ILE A 159 7.31 -15.72 9.26
N GLU A 160 7.49 -16.98 9.66
CA GLU A 160 7.69 -17.36 11.06
C GLU A 160 8.92 -16.70 11.66
N SER A 161 10.04 -16.59 10.92
CA SER A 161 11.25 -15.94 11.42
C SER A 161 11.04 -14.49 11.88
N TYR A 162 10.06 -13.79 11.32
CA TYR A 162 9.67 -12.44 11.76
C TYR A 162 8.60 -12.45 12.85
N LEU A 163 7.60 -13.35 12.74
CA LEU A 163 6.47 -13.32 13.67
C LEU A 163 6.77 -13.88 15.05
N VAL A 164 7.89 -14.61 15.22
CA VAL A 164 8.40 -15.08 16.53
C VAL A 164 9.16 -13.99 17.30
N GLU A 165 9.45 -12.85 16.66
CA GLU A 165 10.20 -11.78 17.33
C GLU A 165 9.46 -11.28 18.59
N PRO A 166 10.16 -11.15 19.72
CA PRO A 166 9.55 -10.81 21.01
C PRO A 166 8.75 -9.50 20.98
N VAL A 167 9.12 -8.56 20.13
CA VAL A 167 8.44 -7.27 19.94
C VAL A 167 6.96 -7.45 19.53
N LEU A 168 6.61 -8.57 18.88
CA LEU A 168 5.24 -8.87 18.46
C LEU A 168 4.46 -9.77 19.44
N ASN A 169 4.97 -10.02 20.65
CA ASN A 169 4.35 -10.99 21.57
C ASN A 169 3.03 -10.54 22.18
N HIS A 170 2.81 -9.24 22.36
CA HIS A 170 1.66 -8.71 23.12
C HIS A 170 0.68 -7.89 22.28
N ILE A 171 0.74 -8.03 20.96
CA ILE A 171 -0.13 -7.30 20.04
C ILE A 171 -1.53 -7.91 19.98
N GLU A 172 -2.53 -7.04 19.83
CA GLU A 172 -3.95 -7.36 19.57
C GLU A 172 -4.25 -7.31 18.08
N ALA A 173 -3.56 -6.43 17.37
CA ALA A 173 -3.69 -6.30 15.92
C ALA A 173 -2.32 -6.17 15.24
N LEU A 174 -2.21 -6.66 14.02
CA LEU A 174 -1.02 -6.56 13.19
C LEU A 174 -1.33 -5.82 11.88
N ILE A 175 -0.71 -4.66 11.70
CA ILE A 175 -0.81 -3.88 10.45
C ILE A 175 0.14 -4.45 9.40
N LEU A 176 -0.39 -4.81 8.25
CA LEU A 176 0.37 -5.23 7.08
C LEU A 176 0.78 -3.97 6.26
N ALA A 177 1.85 -3.30 6.72
CA ALA A 177 2.29 -2.01 6.16
C ALA A 177 3.15 -2.16 4.89
N CYS A 178 2.70 -3.00 3.96
CA CYS A 178 3.25 -3.14 2.61
C CYS A 178 2.17 -3.68 1.67
N THR A 179 2.13 -3.16 0.45
CA THR A 179 1.14 -3.53 -0.58
C THR A 179 1.19 -5.01 -0.99
N HIS A 180 2.30 -5.68 -0.76
CA HIS A 180 2.50 -7.10 -1.05
C HIS A 180 1.89 -8.02 0.02
N TYR A 181 1.89 -7.61 1.28
CA TYR A 181 1.56 -8.48 2.42
C TYR A 181 0.12 -9.00 2.47
N PRO A 182 -0.90 -8.35 1.86
CA PRO A 182 -2.22 -8.96 1.75
C PRO A 182 -2.23 -10.35 1.11
N LEU A 183 -1.24 -10.66 0.24
CA LEU A 183 -1.12 -11.97 -0.41
C LEU A 183 -0.74 -13.11 0.54
N ILE A 184 -0.09 -12.77 1.66
CA ILE A 184 0.30 -13.73 2.71
C ILE A 184 -0.50 -13.54 4.01
N LYS A 185 -1.62 -12.80 3.97
CA LYS A 185 -2.50 -12.55 5.13
C LYS A 185 -2.96 -13.85 5.80
N LYS A 186 -3.28 -14.87 4.99
CA LYS A 186 -3.75 -16.16 5.49
C LYS A 186 -2.65 -16.93 6.22
N GLU A 187 -1.45 -16.91 5.69
CA GLU A 187 -0.26 -17.56 6.27
C GLU A 187 0.11 -16.90 7.61
N ILE A 188 0.04 -15.56 7.68
CA ILE A 188 0.24 -14.81 8.92
C ILE A 188 -0.85 -15.15 9.95
N ALA A 189 -2.12 -15.15 9.54
CA ALA A 189 -3.23 -15.50 10.42
C ALA A 189 -3.10 -16.93 10.95
N GLN A 190 -2.69 -17.87 10.08
CA GLN A 190 -2.48 -19.27 10.47
C GLN A 190 -1.38 -19.42 11.52
N PHE A 191 -0.26 -18.67 11.39
CA PHE A 191 0.79 -18.67 12.40
C PHE A 191 0.26 -18.30 13.78
N TYR A 192 -0.54 -17.23 13.90
CA TYR A 192 -1.10 -16.83 15.19
C TYR A 192 -2.12 -17.84 15.73
N MET A 193 -2.93 -18.44 14.87
CA MET A 193 -3.87 -19.52 15.25
C MET A 193 -3.14 -20.75 15.77
N ASP A 194 -2.10 -21.20 15.08
CA ASP A 194 -1.27 -22.37 15.49
C ASP A 194 -0.59 -22.13 16.85
N ASN A 195 -0.27 -20.88 17.16
CA ASN A 195 0.30 -20.46 18.44
C ASN A 195 -0.76 -20.07 19.49
N GLN A 196 -2.05 -20.36 19.26
CA GLN A 196 -3.16 -20.09 20.16
C GLN A 196 -3.28 -18.61 20.54
N ARG A 197 -2.94 -17.70 19.62
CA ARG A 197 -3.01 -16.25 19.79
C ARG A 197 -4.10 -15.67 18.90
N GLN A 198 -4.93 -14.80 19.49
CA GLN A 198 -5.91 -14.01 18.74
C GLN A 198 -5.30 -12.67 18.38
N VAL A 199 -4.93 -12.50 17.11
CA VAL A 199 -4.39 -11.25 16.58
C VAL A 199 -5.20 -10.88 15.33
N GLU A 200 -5.77 -9.68 15.32
CA GLU A 200 -6.47 -9.17 14.15
C GLU A 200 -5.46 -8.77 13.06
N ILE A 201 -5.57 -9.34 11.88
CA ILE A 201 -4.65 -9.04 10.76
C ILE A 201 -5.25 -7.96 9.88
N LEU A 202 -4.72 -6.74 10.00
CA LEU A 202 -5.19 -5.54 9.30
C LEU A 202 -4.54 -5.42 7.93
N ALA A 203 -5.26 -5.86 6.89
CA ALA A 203 -4.84 -5.66 5.51
C ALA A 203 -5.22 -4.26 5.05
N THR A 204 -4.21 -3.42 4.80
CA THR A 204 -4.39 -2.00 4.49
C THR A 204 -5.25 -1.75 3.25
N ASN A 205 -5.19 -2.62 2.24
CA ASN A 205 -5.96 -2.50 1.00
C ASN A 205 -7.48 -2.51 1.21
N GLU A 206 -7.99 -3.36 2.11
CA GLU A 206 -9.42 -3.48 2.41
C GLU A 206 -9.93 -2.22 3.13
N ILE A 207 -9.18 -1.76 4.14
CA ILE A 207 -9.51 -0.56 4.93
C ILE A 207 -9.49 0.69 4.03
N VAL A 208 -8.45 0.81 3.21
CA VAL A 208 -8.31 1.94 2.27
C VAL A 208 -9.45 1.97 1.26
N ALA A 209 -9.88 0.83 0.73
CA ALA A 209 -10.98 0.79 -0.23
C ALA A 209 -12.30 1.34 0.34
N GLN A 210 -12.62 1.01 1.60
CA GLN A 210 -13.80 1.56 2.29
C GLN A 210 -13.64 3.06 2.57
N TYR A 211 -12.44 3.49 2.96
CA TYR A 211 -12.15 4.91 3.18
C TYR A 211 -12.28 5.73 1.89
N VAL A 212 -11.74 5.24 0.77
CA VAL A 212 -11.89 5.88 -0.54
C VAL A 212 -13.35 6.03 -0.93
N LYS A 213 -14.17 4.99 -0.72
CA LYS A 213 -15.61 5.06 -0.96
C LYS A 213 -16.26 6.17 -0.15
N LYS A 214 -15.99 6.22 1.16
CA LYS A 214 -16.52 7.26 2.05
C LYS A 214 -16.13 8.66 1.57
N VAL A 215 -14.86 8.89 1.24
CA VAL A 215 -14.38 10.20 0.75
C VAL A 215 -15.08 10.62 -0.54
N LEU A 216 -15.25 9.70 -1.50
CA LEU A 216 -15.94 10.01 -2.76
C LEU A 216 -17.43 10.27 -2.57
N GLU A 217 -18.09 9.58 -1.61
CA GLU A 217 -19.50 9.83 -1.24
C GLU A 217 -19.67 11.20 -0.59
N GLU A 218 -18.84 11.52 0.40
CA GLU A 218 -18.88 12.80 1.13
C GLU A 218 -18.55 14.02 0.24
N SER A 219 -17.76 13.83 -0.80
CA SER A 219 -17.38 14.86 -1.76
C SER A 219 -18.30 14.94 -2.99
N ASP A 220 -19.35 14.11 -3.08
CA ASP A 220 -20.23 13.95 -4.26
C ASP A 220 -19.45 13.68 -5.56
N LEU A 221 -18.34 12.93 -5.44
CA LEU A 221 -17.46 12.58 -6.55
C LEU A 221 -17.66 11.15 -7.08
N ILE A 222 -18.60 10.37 -6.53
CA ILE A 222 -18.92 9.02 -6.98
C ILE A 222 -19.34 9.02 -8.45
N SER A 223 -18.72 8.16 -9.24
CA SER A 223 -19.03 8.02 -10.67
C SER A 223 -20.40 7.39 -10.88
N LYS A 224 -21.18 8.03 -11.76
CA LYS A 224 -22.47 7.50 -12.27
C LYS A 224 -22.34 6.91 -13.68
N LYS A 225 -21.09 6.83 -14.20
CA LYS A 225 -20.81 6.35 -15.57
C LYS A 225 -21.07 4.86 -15.71
N THR A 226 -21.53 4.47 -16.89
CA THR A 226 -21.71 3.06 -17.27
C THR A 226 -20.54 2.53 -18.10
N ASN A 227 -19.79 3.41 -18.75
CA ASN A 227 -18.59 3.05 -19.49
C ASN A 227 -17.36 3.29 -18.61
N VAL A 228 -16.86 2.22 -18.00
CA VAL A 228 -15.72 2.22 -17.10
C VAL A 228 -14.48 1.82 -17.88
N GLN A 229 -13.39 2.55 -17.73
CA GLN A 229 -12.12 2.26 -18.36
C GLN A 229 -11.01 2.21 -17.32
N HIS A 230 -10.21 1.14 -17.35
CA HIS A 230 -9.04 0.98 -16.54
C HIS A 230 -7.79 1.06 -17.39
N GLN A 231 -6.79 1.79 -16.93
CA GLN A 231 -5.50 1.91 -17.58
C GLN A 231 -4.39 1.60 -16.55
N PHE A 232 -3.41 0.82 -16.98
CA PHE A 232 -2.32 0.38 -16.13
C PHE A 232 -1.01 0.74 -16.81
N PHE A 233 -0.24 1.60 -16.16
CA PHE A 233 1.04 2.08 -16.65
C PHE A 233 2.17 1.61 -15.75
N VAL A 234 3.33 1.37 -16.35
CA VAL A 234 4.60 1.07 -15.66
C VAL A 234 5.72 1.90 -16.25
N SER A 235 6.70 2.27 -15.41
CA SER A 235 7.87 3.05 -15.85
C SER A 235 8.94 2.21 -16.55
N ASP A 236 8.97 0.90 -16.32
CA ASP A 236 9.74 -0.09 -17.07
C ASP A 236 8.92 -1.36 -17.23
N TYR A 237 9.07 -2.05 -18.36
CA TYR A 237 8.28 -3.23 -18.69
C TYR A 237 9.19 -4.43 -18.94
N THR A 238 8.87 -5.54 -18.29
CA THR A 238 9.43 -6.86 -18.57
C THR A 238 8.31 -7.90 -18.58
N ASP A 239 8.49 -8.99 -19.33
CA ASP A 239 7.51 -10.10 -19.37
C ASP A 239 7.26 -10.68 -17.97
N SER A 240 8.28 -10.68 -17.10
CA SER A 240 8.14 -11.16 -15.71
C SER A 240 7.20 -10.27 -14.88
N PHE A 241 7.11 -8.96 -15.15
CA PHE A 241 6.14 -8.09 -14.48
C PHE A 241 4.70 -8.46 -14.86
N GLU A 242 4.45 -8.79 -16.12
CA GLU A 242 3.12 -9.20 -16.57
C GLU A 242 2.67 -10.51 -15.90
N GLU A 243 3.56 -11.49 -15.80
CA GLU A 243 3.27 -12.73 -15.06
C GLU A 243 3.00 -12.47 -13.58
N THR A 244 3.82 -11.61 -12.95
CA THR A 244 3.70 -11.28 -11.54
C THR A 244 2.43 -10.49 -11.24
N THR A 245 1.91 -9.65 -12.18
CA THR A 245 0.63 -8.94 -11.98
C THR A 245 -0.53 -9.87 -11.66
N LYS A 246 -0.54 -11.09 -12.19
CA LYS A 246 -1.57 -12.10 -11.94
C LYS A 246 -1.67 -12.53 -10.46
N LEU A 247 -0.59 -12.33 -9.70
CA LEU A 247 -0.61 -12.59 -8.25
C LEU A 247 -1.38 -11.49 -7.49
N PHE A 248 -1.29 -10.24 -7.96
CA PHE A 248 -1.82 -9.06 -7.28
C PHE A 248 -3.19 -8.62 -7.78
N TYR A 249 -3.52 -8.95 -9.03
CA TYR A 249 -4.77 -8.58 -9.67
C TYR A 249 -5.40 -9.78 -10.33
N LYS A 250 -6.67 -10.04 -10.04
CA LYS A 250 -7.35 -11.29 -10.44
C LYS A 250 -7.71 -11.37 -11.93
N GLU A 251 -7.75 -10.23 -12.60
CA GLU A 251 -8.07 -10.15 -14.03
C GLU A 251 -6.77 -9.93 -14.82
N GLU A 252 -6.85 -10.16 -16.12
CA GLU A 252 -5.73 -9.88 -17.02
C GLU A 252 -5.52 -8.37 -17.12
N VAL A 253 -4.29 -7.92 -16.81
CA VAL A 253 -3.89 -6.52 -16.86
C VAL A 253 -2.99 -6.31 -18.07
N ILE A 254 -3.38 -5.40 -18.96
CA ILE A 254 -2.52 -4.95 -20.04
C ILE A 254 -1.70 -3.77 -19.53
N LEU A 255 -0.42 -4.02 -19.27
CA LEU A 255 0.51 -2.99 -18.85
C LEU A 255 0.97 -2.15 -20.05
N LYS A 256 0.94 -0.83 -19.90
CA LYS A 256 1.46 0.13 -20.87
C LYS A 256 2.75 0.73 -20.34
N HIS A 257 3.83 0.63 -21.08
CA HIS A 257 5.07 1.31 -20.74
C HIS A 257 4.91 2.83 -20.92
N SER A 258 5.29 3.61 -19.92
CA SER A 258 5.21 5.08 -19.94
C SER A 258 6.53 5.68 -19.45
N ARG A 259 7.20 6.43 -20.33
CA ARG A 259 8.55 6.98 -20.14
C ARG A 259 8.53 8.36 -19.48
N ILE A 260 7.83 8.49 -18.35
CA ILE A 260 7.67 9.79 -17.68
C ILE A 260 8.95 10.30 -17.00
N PHE A 261 9.95 9.45 -16.83
CA PHE A 261 11.24 9.78 -16.23
C PHE A 261 12.34 10.08 -17.25
N GLU A 262 12.03 10.11 -18.56
CA GLU A 262 13.02 10.44 -19.59
C GLU A 262 13.42 11.92 -19.49
N GLY A 263 14.70 12.16 -19.18
CA GLY A 263 15.28 13.50 -18.97
C GLY A 263 15.80 13.74 -17.56
N GLU A 264 15.62 12.83 -16.64
CA GLU A 264 16.13 12.88 -15.25
C GLU A 264 17.44 12.08 -15.05
N VAL A 265 18.38 12.14 -15.98
CA VAL A 265 19.75 11.59 -15.83
C VAL A 265 20.72 12.68 -15.41
#